data_221dc69ed18e7eb74b9610f6d41d03f0
#
_entry.id   221dc69ed18e7eb74b9610f6d41d03f0
#
_cell.length_a   1.000
_cell.length_b   1.000
_cell.length_c   1.000
_cell.angle_alpha   90.00
_cell.angle_beta   90.00
_cell.angle_gamma   90.00
#
_symmetry.space_group_name_H-M   'P 1'
#
loop_
_entity.id
_entity.type
_entity.pdbx_description
1 polymer ?
#
loop_
_entity_poly.entity_id
_entity_poly.type
_entity_poly.pdbx_seq_one_letter_code
_entity_poly.pdbx_strand_id
1 'polypeptide(L)'
;MRGIALARYLMVAGMVTATGKNPAACPQQGLPDGESAYSSSSSIQTPQPNRRNIVREQNEDWLRRRETEAGTASKRFFSDQKEIWTSPLRLKPADAEWLIPVAGLTAGMILTDASFSRSLSNKPSTLNLFQDLRNGSVAALGAASGGLYLWSMRTHDPHQRETGLLAGEAVLDSLVVTEGVKFATGRERPDQGTGQGNFFQGGDSFPSSHSAAAWAAAGILAHEYPGPMTKLLAYGLATTVSVASVGSKQHFPSDVLIGSGIGWLVSEYVYRTHHSADLGGSAWNPIGALIHDDESGVTDYPGSTYVPLDSWVYAAFDRLAALGYLSSAFQGTRPWSREQCARLLIDVNEALGGSGGDDPRIDSQVRALVIALHHEFAREEATFAGANNKSAEIESIYARALSASGTVLDDGYHFGQTYAYDYGRPFRRGTNFIAGGSASATYGSLFFYVSGEYQSAPSAPALSSAERAFIANRDKVPLPSDAPFPAINQFELLDAYAGINLHGWQISFGNQSLSWGPGAGGSLLLSDNAAPFPMLRISPDGPIEIPLLSKILGPFDVEQFYGRIDGHVGASQPWIYGQKISFKPFRSLEFAYGRTTLIGGTGHPLTSYRFVSSLIGRVDPAEN
;
A
#
# COMPACT_ATOMS: atom_id res chain seq x y z
N MET A 1 2.42 20.27 22.82
CA MET A 1 3.21 19.02 22.74
C MET A 1 2.90 18.17 21.49
N ARG A 2 1.67 18.24 20.89
CA ARG A 2 1.31 17.46 19.68
C ARG A 2 2.06 17.90 18.41
N GLY A 3 2.43 19.16 18.27
CA GLY A 3 3.15 19.66 17.07
C GLY A 3 4.62 19.21 16.97
N ILE A 4 5.26 18.92 18.11
CA ILE A 4 6.66 18.46 18.13
C ILE A 4 6.77 16.97 17.72
N ALA A 5 5.73 16.18 18.00
CA ALA A 5 5.67 14.79 17.59
C ALA A 5 5.57 14.67 16.06
N LEU A 6 4.73 15.48 15.43
CA LEU A 6 4.55 15.47 13.97
C LEU A 6 5.85 15.83 13.22
N ALA A 7 6.58 16.84 13.69
CA ALA A 7 7.85 17.23 13.10
C ALA A 7 8.94 16.14 13.22
N ARG A 8 8.91 15.35 14.32
CA ARG A 8 9.82 14.20 14.49
C ARG A 8 9.44 13.01 13.60
N TYR A 9 8.14 12.81 13.32
CA TYR A 9 7.68 11.78 12.38
C TYR A 9 8.09 12.06 10.94
N LEU A 10 8.01 13.32 10.51
CA LEU A 10 8.49 13.74 9.20
C LEU A 10 10.00 13.52 9.03
N MET A 11 10.76 13.68 10.12
CA MET A 11 12.20 13.44 10.10
C MET A 11 12.57 11.96 9.91
N VAL A 12 11.78 11.02 10.45
CA VAL A 12 12.00 9.57 10.30
C VAL A 12 11.59 9.09 8.91
N ALA A 13 10.50 9.62 8.35
CA ALA A 13 10.12 9.34 6.96
C ALA A 13 11.16 9.91 5.96
N GLY A 14 11.81 11.02 6.30
CA GLY A 14 12.83 11.66 5.47
C GLY A 14 14.16 10.92 5.36
N MET A 15 14.46 9.97 6.24
CA MET A 15 15.69 9.17 6.17
C MET A 15 15.75 8.20 4.99
N VAL A 16 14.62 7.97 4.33
CA VAL A 16 14.46 6.90 3.35
C VAL A 16 14.80 7.34 1.91
N THR A 17 15.12 8.64 1.63
CA THR A 17 14.98 9.18 0.28
C THR A 17 16.18 9.67 -0.49
N ALA A 18 17.34 9.69 0.01
CA ALA A 18 18.42 10.50 -0.61
C ALA A 18 19.41 9.73 -1.48
N THR A 19 18.98 8.80 -2.31
CA THR A 19 19.91 8.05 -3.18
C THR A 19 19.78 8.31 -4.68
N GLY A 20 19.23 9.43 -5.09
CA GLY A 20 19.08 9.79 -6.49
C GLY A 20 20.06 10.85 -6.99
N LYS A 21 21.35 10.57 -7.16
CA LYS A 21 22.22 11.33 -8.08
C LYS A 21 22.81 10.40 -9.12
N ASN A 22 22.40 10.57 -10.37
CA ASN A 22 23.12 10.05 -11.54
C ASN A 22 24.53 10.67 -11.59
N PRO A 23 25.59 9.88 -11.67
CA PRO A 23 26.86 10.39 -12.17
C PRO A 23 26.75 10.57 -13.69
N ALA A 24 27.21 11.72 -14.15
CA ALA A 24 27.25 12.12 -15.56
C ALA A 24 27.93 11.07 -16.44
N ALA A 25 27.34 10.84 -17.59
CA ALA A 25 27.91 10.00 -18.65
C ALA A 25 29.31 10.53 -19.06
N CYS A 26 30.27 9.63 -19.06
CA CYS A 26 31.58 9.85 -19.65
C CYS A 26 31.48 9.73 -21.17
N PRO A 27 32.08 10.62 -21.97
CA PRO A 27 32.02 10.52 -23.42
C PRO A 27 32.91 9.38 -23.92
N GLN A 28 32.35 8.56 -24.82
CA GLN A 28 33.09 7.55 -25.57
C GLN A 28 34.09 8.23 -26.52
N GLN A 29 35.37 8.00 -26.31
CA GLN A 29 36.41 8.28 -27.30
C GLN A 29 36.62 7.03 -28.19
N GLY A 30 36.53 7.25 -29.51
CA GLY A 30 36.69 6.24 -30.50
C GLY A 30 38.13 5.71 -30.60
N LEU A 31 38.25 4.44 -30.93
CA LEU A 31 39.49 3.75 -31.28
C LEU A 31 39.85 4.05 -32.74
N PRO A 32 41.14 4.26 -33.08
CA PRO A 32 41.61 4.20 -34.45
C PRO A 32 42.11 2.80 -34.80
N ASP A 33 41.76 2.36 -36.02
CA ASP A 33 42.29 1.18 -36.68
C ASP A 33 43.80 1.28 -36.96
N GLY A 34 44.53 0.17 -36.84
CA GLY A 34 45.94 0.14 -37.18
C GLY A 34 46.55 -1.26 -37.17
N GLU A 35 46.53 -1.89 -38.30
CA GLU A 35 47.47 -2.79 -38.94
C GLU A 35 48.37 -3.76 -38.18
N SER A 36 48.37 -4.96 -38.71
CA SER A 36 49.19 -6.14 -38.46
C SER A 36 50.69 -5.92 -38.72
N ALA A 37 51.52 -6.50 -37.87
CA ALA A 37 52.87 -6.91 -38.27
C ALA A 37 53.27 -8.20 -37.53
N TYR A 38 53.45 -9.25 -38.32
CA TYR A 38 54.18 -10.48 -37.97
C TYR A 38 55.62 -10.18 -37.65
N SER A 39 56.13 -10.71 -36.54
CA SER A 39 57.54 -11.09 -36.50
C SER A 39 57.83 -12.21 -35.49
N SER A 40 58.62 -13.11 -35.94
CA SER A 40 58.95 -14.44 -35.47
C SER A 40 59.82 -14.47 -34.21
N SER A 41 59.48 -15.46 -33.38
CA SER A 41 60.33 -16.40 -32.61
C SER A 41 61.68 -15.97 -32.01
N SER A 42 61.78 -16.11 -30.67
CA SER A 42 62.90 -16.84 -30.06
C SER A 42 62.42 -17.41 -28.72
N SER A 43 62.52 -18.72 -28.58
CA SER A 43 62.24 -19.48 -27.39
C SER A 43 63.30 -19.25 -26.34
N ILE A 44 62.94 -18.49 -25.29
CA ILE A 44 63.71 -18.48 -24.03
C ILE A 44 62.89 -19.34 -23.06
N GLN A 45 63.42 -20.53 -22.71
CA GLN A 45 62.95 -21.36 -21.63
C GLN A 45 63.14 -20.62 -20.30
N THR A 46 62.05 -20.06 -19.75
CA THR A 46 62.01 -19.59 -18.37
C THR A 46 61.90 -20.78 -17.43
N PRO A 47 62.67 -20.85 -16.32
CA PRO A 47 62.56 -21.93 -15.33
C PRO A 47 61.12 -21.93 -14.76
N GLN A 48 60.48 -23.09 -14.74
CA GLN A 48 59.15 -23.22 -14.08
C GLN A 48 59.27 -22.93 -12.59
N PRO A 49 58.50 -22.01 -12.05
CA PRO A 49 58.52 -21.71 -10.63
C PRO A 49 57.97 -22.91 -9.85
N ASN A 50 58.68 -23.24 -8.77
CA ASN A 50 58.39 -24.35 -7.87
C ASN A 50 56.95 -24.18 -7.30
N ARG A 51 56.10 -25.19 -7.48
CA ARG A 51 54.68 -25.18 -7.03
C ARG A 51 54.46 -24.70 -5.59
N ARG A 52 55.47 -24.93 -4.70
CA ARG A 52 55.43 -24.46 -3.30
C ARG A 52 55.55 -22.94 -3.19
N ASN A 53 56.28 -22.27 -4.08
CA ASN A 53 56.43 -20.81 -4.07
C ASN A 53 55.16 -20.14 -4.63
N ILE A 54 54.52 -20.71 -5.67
CA ILE A 54 53.29 -20.20 -6.22
C ILE A 54 52.18 -20.23 -5.17
N VAL A 55 52.04 -21.31 -4.43
CA VAL A 55 51.01 -21.44 -3.36
C VAL A 55 51.27 -20.47 -2.20
N ARG A 56 52.53 -20.21 -1.91
CA ARG A 56 52.91 -19.27 -0.84
C ARG A 56 52.69 -17.83 -1.25
N GLU A 57 53.03 -17.44 -2.45
CA GLU A 57 52.76 -16.10 -2.99
C GLU A 57 51.24 -15.86 -3.14
N GLN A 58 50.49 -16.83 -3.62
CA GLN A 58 49.03 -16.76 -3.68
C GLN A 58 48.38 -16.61 -2.29
N ASN A 59 48.92 -17.29 -1.27
CA ASN A 59 48.43 -17.14 0.10
C ASN A 59 48.81 -15.79 0.73
N GLU A 60 50.02 -15.29 0.48
CA GLU A 60 50.46 -13.98 0.98
C GLU A 60 49.71 -12.83 0.30
N ASP A 61 49.45 -12.93 -1.01
CA ASP A 61 48.62 -11.98 -1.75
C ASP A 61 47.14 -12.01 -1.27
N TRP A 62 46.63 -13.21 -0.98
CA TRP A 62 45.27 -13.37 -0.46
C TRP A 62 45.16 -12.76 0.96
N LEU A 63 46.15 -12.96 1.83
CA LEU A 63 46.18 -12.34 3.17
C LEU A 63 46.29 -10.82 3.12
N ARG A 64 47.12 -10.26 2.24
CA ARG A 64 47.27 -8.81 2.03
C ARG A 64 45.97 -8.19 1.50
N ARG A 65 45.32 -8.84 0.54
CA ARG A 65 43.99 -8.40 0.05
C ARG A 65 42.95 -8.40 1.18
N ARG A 66 43.00 -9.38 2.05
CA ARG A 66 42.06 -9.49 3.19
C ARG A 66 42.23 -8.37 4.22
N GLU A 67 43.46 -7.99 4.54
CA GLU A 67 43.79 -6.87 5.45
C GLU A 67 43.37 -5.52 4.83
N THR A 68 43.58 -5.37 3.53
CA THR A 68 43.17 -4.16 2.80
C THR A 68 41.64 -4.05 2.72
N GLU A 69 40.95 -5.17 2.55
CA GLU A 69 39.47 -5.22 2.49
C GLU A 69 38.81 -4.92 3.83
N ALA A 70 39.29 -5.46 4.95
CA ALA A 70 38.78 -5.15 6.27
C ALA A 70 38.90 -3.66 6.61
N GLY A 71 40.04 -3.05 6.24
CA GLY A 71 40.24 -1.60 6.37
C GLY A 71 39.34 -0.79 5.43
N THR A 72 39.02 -1.35 4.26
CA THR A 72 38.13 -0.71 3.29
C THR A 72 36.67 -0.84 3.73
N ALA A 73 36.23 -2.00 4.22
CA ALA A 73 34.87 -2.23 4.70
C ALA A 73 34.51 -1.32 5.89
N SER A 74 35.44 -1.14 6.84
CA SER A 74 35.20 -0.23 7.95
C SER A 74 35.09 1.24 7.50
N LYS A 75 35.93 1.68 6.54
CA LYS A 75 35.83 3.04 5.97
C LYS A 75 34.49 3.22 5.20
N ARG A 76 34.07 2.22 4.43
CA ARG A 76 32.78 2.21 3.73
C ARG A 76 31.65 2.37 4.73
N PHE A 77 31.58 1.52 5.75
CA PHE A 77 30.56 1.58 6.78
C PHE A 77 30.39 2.97 7.40
N PHE A 78 31.50 3.63 7.83
CA PHE A 78 31.41 4.98 8.40
C PHE A 78 31.00 6.03 7.35
N SER A 79 31.44 5.87 6.10
CA SER A 79 31.00 6.72 5.00
C SER A 79 29.52 6.58 4.73
N ASP A 80 29.03 5.34 4.68
CA ASP A 80 27.63 5.02 4.41
C ASP A 80 26.72 5.53 5.53
N GLN A 81 27.08 5.29 6.78
CA GLN A 81 26.35 5.83 7.92
C GLN A 81 26.28 7.38 7.86
N LYS A 82 27.39 8.04 7.53
CA LYS A 82 27.38 9.50 7.36
C LYS A 82 26.42 9.93 6.25
N GLU A 83 26.46 9.28 5.08
CA GLU A 83 25.59 9.60 3.95
C GLU A 83 24.13 9.35 4.29
N ILE A 84 23.80 8.21 4.89
CA ILE A 84 22.44 7.84 5.30
C ILE A 84 21.90 8.85 6.32
N TRP A 85 22.62 9.15 7.40
CA TRP A 85 22.16 10.06 8.44
C TRP A 85 22.10 11.53 8.00
N THR A 86 22.87 11.94 7.00
CA THR A 86 22.78 13.29 6.43
C THR A 86 21.80 13.40 5.27
N SER A 87 21.25 12.28 4.79
CA SER A 87 20.32 12.25 3.67
C SER A 87 19.06 13.11 3.89
N PRO A 88 18.44 13.19 5.09
CA PRO A 88 17.31 14.06 5.31
C PRO A 88 17.57 15.56 5.08
N LEU A 89 18.83 15.99 5.22
CA LEU A 89 19.21 17.39 4.98
C LEU A 89 19.33 17.74 3.49
N ARG A 90 19.26 16.74 2.62
CA ARG A 90 19.37 16.88 1.16
C ARG A 90 18.06 16.73 0.44
N LEU A 91 16.95 16.59 1.18
CA LEU A 91 15.61 16.49 0.63
C LEU A 91 15.26 17.71 -0.20
N LYS A 92 14.69 17.49 -1.36
CA LYS A 92 14.21 18.52 -2.27
C LYS A 92 12.68 18.60 -2.21
N PRO A 93 12.07 19.73 -2.58
CA PRO A 93 10.61 19.81 -2.68
C PRO A 93 9.98 18.72 -3.57
N ALA A 94 10.70 18.27 -4.61
CA ALA A 94 10.25 17.17 -5.46
C ALA A 94 10.15 15.82 -4.72
N ASP A 95 10.91 15.62 -3.64
CA ASP A 95 10.84 14.38 -2.86
C ASP A 95 9.54 14.31 -2.03
N ALA A 96 8.80 15.43 -1.91
CA ALA A 96 7.50 15.46 -1.24
C ALA A 96 6.46 14.58 -1.95
N GLU A 97 6.58 14.39 -3.26
CA GLU A 97 5.65 13.60 -4.06
C GLU A 97 5.48 12.16 -3.56
N TRP A 98 6.55 11.55 -3.05
CA TRP A 98 6.50 10.19 -2.51
C TRP A 98 6.61 10.15 -0.98
N LEU A 99 7.22 11.16 -0.35
CA LEU A 99 7.29 11.27 1.11
C LEU A 99 5.91 11.45 1.75
N ILE A 100 5.07 12.31 1.15
CA ILE A 100 3.73 12.58 1.67
C ILE A 100 2.86 11.32 1.66
N PRO A 101 2.77 10.54 0.56
CA PRO A 101 2.06 9.27 0.54
C PRO A 101 2.58 8.26 1.57
N VAL A 102 3.89 8.05 1.66
CA VAL A 102 4.48 7.12 2.63
C VAL A 102 4.23 7.57 4.07
N ALA A 103 4.38 8.87 4.36
CA ALA A 103 4.08 9.43 5.67
C ALA A 103 2.59 9.31 6.01
N GLY A 104 1.70 9.58 5.05
CA GLY A 104 0.25 9.43 5.21
C GLY A 104 -0.16 8.00 5.48
N LEU A 105 0.35 7.04 4.69
CA LEU A 105 0.12 5.61 4.91
C LEU A 105 0.62 5.17 6.29
N THR A 106 1.84 5.56 6.65
CA THR A 106 2.42 5.22 7.94
C THR A 106 1.61 5.80 9.10
N ALA A 107 1.17 7.07 9.00
CA ALA A 107 0.33 7.70 10.00
C ALA A 107 -1.04 6.99 10.12
N GLY A 108 -1.67 6.63 9.00
CA GLY A 108 -2.90 5.85 8.97
C GLY A 108 -2.73 4.47 9.64
N MET A 109 -1.64 3.77 9.33
CA MET A 109 -1.34 2.48 9.97
C MET A 109 -1.10 2.63 11.47
N ILE A 110 -0.37 3.67 11.93
CA ILE A 110 -0.15 3.92 13.36
C ILE A 110 -1.47 4.11 14.11
N LEU A 111 -2.45 4.78 13.52
CA LEU A 111 -3.78 4.97 14.13
C LEU A 111 -4.55 3.65 14.27
N THR A 112 -4.33 2.69 13.37
CA THR A 112 -5.01 1.39 13.34
C THR A 112 -4.22 0.26 14.00
N ASP A 113 -2.94 0.44 14.26
CA ASP A 113 -2.00 -0.58 14.76
C ASP A 113 -2.48 -1.30 16.01
N ALA A 114 -2.94 -0.56 17.01
CA ALA A 114 -3.39 -1.14 18.27
C ALA A 114 -4.65 -1.99 18.10
N SER A 115 -5.61 -1.55 17.27
CA SER A 115 -6.83 -2.30 16.98
C SER A 115 -6.50 -3.56 16.17
N PHE A 116 -5.63 -3.45 15.17
CA PHE A 116 -5.16 -4.57 14.39
C PHE A 116 -4.44 -5.60 15.27
N SER A 117 -3.50 -5.17 16.12
CA SER A 117 -2.77 -6.08 17.01
C SER A 117 -3.68 -6.80 18.01
N ARG A 118 -4.69 -6.11 18.57
CA ARG A 118 -5.69 -6.76 19.44
C ARG A 118 -6.50 -7.83 18.73
N SER A 119 -6.68 -7.69 17.44
CA SER A 119 -7.41 -8.65 16.61
C SER A 119 -6.67 -9.96 16.36
N LEU A 120 -5.36 -9.97 16.54
CA LEU A 120 -4.54 -11.16 16.33
C LEU A 120 -4.68 -12.13 17.51
N SER A 121 -4.48 -13.42 17.22
CA SER A 121 -4.56 -14.50 18.21
C SER A 121 -3.55 -14.31 19.34
N ASN A 122 -4.00 -14.52 20.59
CA ASN A 122 -3.15 -14.58 21.78
C ASN A 122 -2.78 -16.02 22.18
N LYS A 123 -3.11 -17.03 21.36
CA LYS A 123 -2.79 -18.43 21.67
C LYS A 123 -1.27 -18.65 21.64
N PRO A 124 -0.66 -19.20 22.71
CA PRO A 124 0.79 -19.40 22.76
C PRO A 124 1.33 -20.22 21.58
N SER A 125 0.59 -21.25 21.12
CA SER A 125 0.98 -22.04 19.95
C SER A 125 1.06 -21.23 18.66
N THR A 126 0.16 -20.25 18.47
CA THR A 126 0.17 -19.37 17.29
C THR A 126 1.32 -18.37 17.38
N LEU A 127 1.53 -17.79 18.56
CA LEU A 127 2.63 -16.84 18.78
C LEU A 127 4.00 -17.51 18.58
N ASN A 128 4.19 -18.71 19.13
CA ASN A 128 5.42 -19.49 18.96
C ASN A 128 5.65 -19.85 17.49
N LEU A 129 4.62 -20.28 16.76
CA LEU A 129 4.74 -20.55 15.32
C LEU A 129 5.26 -19.33 14.55
N PHE A 130 4.70 -18.15 14.80
CA PHE A 130 5.17 -16.93 14.15
C PHE A 130 6.58 -16.54 14.60
N GLN A 131 6.95 -16.75 15.85
CA GLN A 131 8.33 -16.53 16.30
C GLN A 131 9.31 -17.48 15.61
N ASP A 132 8.96 -18.75 15.48
CA ASP A 132 9.79 -19.74 14.79
C ASP A 132 9.94 -19.44 13.31
N LEU A 133 8.84 -19.05 12.63
CA LEU A 133 8.86 -18.61 11.23
C LEU A 133 9.76 -17.38 11.03
N ARG A 134 9.63 -16.37 11.90
CA ARG A 134 10.49 -15.17 11.86
C ARG A 134 11.96 -15.55 12.02
N ASN A 135 12.29 -16.27 13.09
CA ASN A 135 13.67 -16.62 13.42
C ASN A 135 14.27 -17.55 12.35
N GLY A 136 13.50 -18.52 11.87
CA GLY A 136 13.91 -19.43 10.80
C GLY A 136 14.16 -18.72 9.48
N SER A 137 13.31 -17.76 9.11
CA SER A 137 13.48 -16.98 7.86
C SER A 137 14.66 -16.02 7.93
N VAL A 138 14.91 -15.37 9.07
CA VAL A 138 16.10 -14.54 9.29
C VAL A 138 17.36 -15.40 9.22
N ALA A 139 17.34 -16.57 9.88
CA ALA A 139 18.45 -17.52 9.85
C ALA A 139 18.73 -18.02 8.43
N ALA A 140 17.69 -18.29 7.63
CA ALA A 140 17.84 -18.72 6.23
C ALA A 140 18.48 -17.62 5.36
N LEU A 141 18.06 -16.37 5.48
CA LEU A 141 18.67 -15.25 4.78
C LEU A 141 20.12 -15.01 5.21
N GLY A 142 20.39 -15.06 6.52
CA GLY A 142 21.75 -14.96 7.05
C GLY A 142 22.64 -16.12 6.61
N ALA A 143 22.12 -17.34 6.58
CA ALA A 143 22.85 -18.51 6.09
C ALA A 143 23.11 -18.44 4.58
N ALA A 144 22.17 -17.92 3.78
CA ALA A 144 22.37 -17.69 2.36
C ALA A 144 23.51 -16.68 2.12
N SER A 145 23.44 -15.52 2.75
CA SER A 145 24.44 -14.44 2.59
C SER A 145 25.80 -14.83 3.15
N GLY A 146 25.86 -15.28 4.40
CA GLY A 146 27.08 -15.72 5.05
C GLY A 146 27.65 -17.01 4.44
N GLY A 147 26.75 -17.90 4.01
CA GLY A 147 27.10 -19.14 3.32
C GLY A 147 27.80 -18.88 1.98
N LEU A 148 27.29 -17.94 1.18
CA LEU A 148 27.96 -17.52 -0.06
C LEU A 148 29.36 -16.97 0.20
N TYR A 149 29.51 -16.11 1.22
CA TYR A 149 30.81 -15.60 1.61
C TYR A 149 31.79 -16.73 2.02
N LEU A 150 31.36 -17.64 2.91
CA LEU A 150 32.19 -18.77 3.35
C LEU A 150 32.49 -19.75 2.22
N TRP A 151 31.52 -19.99 1.33
CA TRP A 151 31.70 -20.85 0.16
C TRP A 151 32.68 -20.26 -0.82
N SER A 152 32.66 -18.93 -1.00
CA SER A 152 33.62 -18.22 -1.85
C SER A 152 35.08 -18.40 -1.41
N MET A 153 35.34 -18.62 -0.12
CA MET A 153 36.67 -18.95 0.38
C MET A 153 37.19 -20.30 -0.14
N ARG A 154 36.28 -21.21 -0.49
CA ARG A 154 36.60 -22.53 -1.02
C ARG A 154 36.65 -22.55 -2.54
N THR A 155 35.73 -21.83 -3.20
CA THR A 155 35.61 -21.77 -4.67
C THR A 155 36.49 -20.71 -5.29
N HIS A 156 36.95 -19.70 -4.52
CA HIS A 156 37.63 -18.50 -4.99
C HIS A 156 36.81 -17.69 -6.00
N ASP A 157 35.46 -17.78 -5.89
CA ASP A 157 34.54 -17.04 -6.75
C ASP A 157 34.36 -15.61 -6.21
N PRO A 158 34.77 -14.58 -6.97
CA PRO A 158 34.69 -13.19 -6.54
C PRO A 158 33.25 -12.68 -6.42
N HIS A 159 32.31 -13.17 -7.27
CA HIS A 159 30.91 -12.77 -7.22
C HIS A 159 30.22 -13.25 -5.93
N GLN A 160 30.42 -14.53 -5.56
CA GLN A 160 29.88 -15.06 -4.29
C GLN A 160 30.41 -14.33 -3.08
N ARG A 161 31.70 -13.92 -3.15
CA ARG A 161 32.34 -13.16 -2.08
C ARG A 161 31.76 -11.77 -1.94
N GLU A 162 31.61 -11.05 -3.04
CA GLU A 162 31.03 -9.72 -3.08
C GLU A 162 29.59 -9.74 -2.57
N THR A 163 28.75 -10.66 -3.05
CA THR A 163 27.38 -10.83 -2.56
C THR A 163 27.30 -10.95 -1.05
N GLY A 164 28.15 -11.83 -0.47
CA GLY A 164 28.16 -12.03 0.99
C GLY A 164 28.62 -10.80 1.77
N LEU A 165 29.60 -10.05 1.26
CA LEU A 165 30.09 -8.81 1.87
C LEU A 165 29.03 -7.70 1.80
N LEU A 166 28.46 -7.45 0.61
CA LEU A 166 27.44 -6.42 0.42
C LEU A 166 26.18 -6.71 1.24
N ALA A 167 25.74 -7.97 1.32
CA ALA A 167 24.62 -8.35 2.16
C ALA A 167 24.90 -8.11 3.65
N GLY A 168 26.11 -8.44 4.12
CA GLY A 168 26.55 -8.15 5.48
C GLY A 168 26.60 -6.66 5.78
N GLU A 169 27.16 -5.85 4.88
CA GLU A 169 27.26 -4.40 4.96
C GLU A 169 25.86 -3.77 5.01
N ALA A 170 24.97 -4.11 4.09
CA ALA A 170 23.58 -3.61 4.06
C ALA A 170 22.77 -3.98 5.32
N VAL A 171 22.95 -5.19 5.85
CA VAL A 171 22.32 -5.60 7.11
C VAL A 171 22.84 -4.77 8.28
N LEU A 172 24.16 -4.61 8.42
CA LEU A 172 24.74 -3.82 9.50
C LEU A 172 24.31 -2.36 9.45
N ASP A 173 24.33 -1.75 8.26
CA ASP A 173 23.91 -0.38 8.06
C ASP A 173 22.43 -0.19 8.42
N SER A 174 21.56 -1.10 7.96
CA SER A 174 20.13 -1.05 8.28
C SER A 174 19.84 -1.23 9.77
N LEU A 175 20.61 -2.09 10.46
CA LEU A 175 20.48 -2.28 11.90
C LEU A 175 20.88 -1.03 12.67
N VAL A 176 21.99 -0.38 12.33
CA VAL A 176 22.42 0.87 13.00
C VAL A 176 21.38 1.97 12.82
N VAL A 177 20.83 2.11 11.60
CA VAL A 177 19.77 3.09 11.34
C VAL A 177 18.52 2.78 12.15
N THR A 178 18.06 1.53 12.15
CA THR A 178 16.84 1.15 12.90
C THR A 178 17.03 1.29 14.40
N GLU A 179 18.17 0.91 14.96
CA GLU A 179 18.42 1.07 16.40
C GLU A 179 18.50 2.56 16.80
N GLY A 180 19.11 3.41 15.97
CA GLY A 180 19.11 4.86 16.19
C GLY A 180 17.69 5.45 16.19
N VAL A 181 16.83 5.02 15.25
CA VAL A 181 15.44 5.45 15.19
C VAL A 181 14.63 4.91 16.37
N LYS A 182 14.83 3.66 16.81
CA LYS A 182 14.20 3.10 18.02
C LYS A 182 14.53 3.93 19.26
N PHE A 183 15.80 4.25 19.43
CA PHE A 183 16.21 5.10 20.56
C PHE A 183 15.53 6.47 20.54
N ALA A 184 15.36 7.05 19.35
CA ALA A 184 14.71 8.35 19.20
C ALA A 184 13.18 8.29 19.41
N THR A 185 12.53 7.18 19.06
CA THR A 185 11.06 7.04 19.08
C THR A 185 10.52 6.39 20.33
N GLY A 186 11.25 5.43 20.92
CA GLY A 186 10.90 4.78 22.18
C GLY A 186 9.48 4.19 22.23
N ARG A 187 9.00 3.53 21.13
CA ARG A 187 7.64 3.03 21.00
C ARG A 187 7.44 1.72 21.75
N GLU A 188 6.35 1.60 22.53
CA GLU A 188 5.94 0.35 23.18
C GLU A 188 5.60 -0.74 22.16
N ARG A 189 5.88 -2.00 22.50
CA ARG A 189 5.47 -3.17 21.69
C ARG A 189 4.00 -3.53 21.90
N PRO A 190 3.38 -4.29 20.96
CA PRO A 190 2.01 -4.79 21.12
C PRO A 190 1.78 -5.64 22.36
N ASP A 191 2.80 -6.35 22.85
CA ASP A 191 2.78 -7.22 24.04
C ASP A 191 3.25 -6.52 25.33
N GLN A 192 3.54 -5.21 25.28
CA GLN A 192 4.04 -4.41 26.39
C GLN A 192 3.08 -3.29 26.78
N GLY A 193 3.15 -2.85 28.04
CA GLY A 193 2.40 -1.73 28.54
C GLY A 193 0.89 -1.87 28.36
N THR A 194 0.27 -0.88 27.74
CA THR A 194 -1.16 -0.87 27.45
C THR A 194 -1.51 -1.57 26.12
N GLY A 195 -0.52 -1.97 25.33
CA GLY A 195 -0.70 -2.47 23.98
C GLY A 195 -1.21 -1.43 22.98
N GLN A 196 -1.18 -0.15 23.34
CA GLN A 196 -1.59 0.96 22.47
C GLN A 196 -0.48 1.42 21.52
N GLY A 197 0.78 0.99 21.75
CA GLY A 197 1.92 1.39 20.95
C GLY A 197 2.26 2.87 21.10
N ASN A 198 2.23 3.38 22.31
CA ASN A 198 2.56 4.77 22.60
C ASN A 198 4.04 5.04 22.34
N PHE A 199 4.32 6.21 21.76
CA PHE A 199 5.69 6.66 21.49
C PHE A 199 6.29 7.37 22.71
N PHE A 200 7.62 7.36 22.81
CA PHE A 200 8.41 8.00 23.85
C PHE A 200 8.20 7.42 25.25
N GLN A 201 7.89 6.12 25.30
CA GLN A 201 7.73 5.36 26.57
C GLN A 201 8.95 4.48 26.89
N GLY A 202 10.05 4.63 26.13
CA GLY A 202 11.25 3.82 26.32
C GLY A 202 11.16 2.40 25.74
N GLY A 203 10.16 2.13 24.90
CA GLY A 203 10.03 0.87 24.18
C GLY A 203 10.94 0.79 22.95
N ASP A 204 10.97 -0.36 22.30
CA ASP A 204 11.85 -0.67 21.16
C ASP A 204 11.10 -1.26 19.95
N SER A 205 9.79 -0.93 19.81
CA SER A 205 8.96 -1.48 18.74
C SER A 205 9.25 -0.87 17.37
N PHE A 206 9.39 0.44 17.28
CA PHE A 206 9.47 1.16 16.00
C PHE A 206 10.89 1.65 15.68
N PRO A 207 11.41 1.37 14.48
CA PRO A 207 10.94 0.42 13.47
C PRO A 207 11.42 -1.02 13.73
N SER A 208 10.93 -2.01 12.95
CA SER A 208 11.32 -3.42 13.10
C SER A 208 12.72 -3.69 12.55
N SER A 209 13.70 -3.98 13.42
CA SER A 209 15.08 -4.33 13.00
C SER A 209 15.15 -5.67 12.27
N HIS A 210 14.33 -6.66 12.66
CA HIS A 210 14.29 -7.95 11.96
C HIS A 210 13.80 -7.81 10.52
N SER A 211 12.77 -6.99 10.30
CA SER A 211 12.30 -6.69 8.95
C SER A 211 13.35 -5.93 8.15
N ALA A 212 14.01 -4.92 8.75
CA ALA A 212 15.07 -4.17 8.09
C ALA A 212 16.24 -5.08 7.67
N ALA A 213 16.75 -5.90 8.56
CA ALA A 213 17.83 -6.84 8.25
C ALA A 213 17.44 -7.85 7.16
N ALA A 214 16.20 -8.39 7.23
CA ALA A 214 15.72 -9.34 6.24
C ALA A 214 15.58 -8.73 4.85
N TRP A 215 15.02 -7.53 4.74
CA TRP A 215 14.87 -6.83 3.46
C TRP A 215 16.20 -6.33 2.92
N ALA A 216 17.14 -5.94 3.79
CA ALA A 216 18.50 -5.58 3.39
C ALA A 216 19.23 -6.76 2.75
N ALA A 217 19.25 -7.92 3.40
CA ALA A 217 19.85 -9.13 2.84
C ALA A 217 19.16 -9.59 1.56
N ALA A 218 17.82 -9.60 1.55
CA ALA A 218 17.03 -10.05 0.40
C ALA A 218 17.24 -9.14 -0.82
N GLY A 219 17.35 -7.82 -0.64
CA GLY A 219 17.62 -6.87 -1.70
C GLY A 219 18.93 -7.16 -2.41
N ILE A 220 20.02 -7.35 -1.67
CA ILE A 220 21.33 -7.71 -2.25
C ILE A 220 21.24 -9.05 -2.99
N LEU A 221 20.73 -10.10 -2.34
CA LEU A 221 20.63 -11.44 -2.97
C LEU A 221 19.80 -11.42 -4.26
N ALA A 222 18.69 -10.67 -4.29
CA ALA A 222 17.81 -10.58 -5.44
C ALA A 222 18.43 -9.85 -6.63
N HIS A 223 19.38 -8.94 -6.39
CA HIS A 223 20.05 -8.18 -7.45
C HIS A 223 21.36 -8.79 -7.90
N GLU A 224 22.09 -9.42 -7.01
CA GLU A 224 23.28 -10.22 -7.36
C GLU A 224 22.91 -11.46 -8.18
N TYR A 225 21.78 -12.09 -7.87
CA TYR A 225 21.25 -13.26 -8.56
C TYR A 225 19.83 -12.98 -9.11
N PRO A 226 19.68 -12.28 -10.24
CA PRO A 226 18.42 -11.71 -10.70
C PRO A 226 17.38 -12.73 -11.21
N GLY A 227 17.63 -14.01 -11.05
CA GLY A 227 16.69 -15.07 -11.43
C GLY A 227 15.34 -14.97 -10.70
N PRO A 228 14.22 -15.31 -11.38
CA PRO A 228 12.88 -15.18 -10.78
C PRO A 228 12.72 -16.01 -9.50
N MET A 229 13.35 -17.20 -9.44
CA MET A 229 13.31 -18.06 -8.27
C MET A 229 14.06 -17.45 -7.08
N THR A 230 15.23 -16.84 -7.32
CA THR A 230 16.00 -16.16 -6.28
C THR A 230 15.24 -14.98 -5.72
N LYS A 231 14.63 -14.16 -6.58
CA LYS A 231 13.77 -13.04 -6.17
C LYS A 231 12.59 -13.51 -5.35
N LEU A 232 11.90 -14.56 -5.79
CA LEU A 232 10.77 -15.15 -5.07
C LEU A 232 11.18 -15.66 -3.69
N LEU A 233 12.29 -16.38 -3.59
CA LEU A 233 12.79 -16.92 -2.32
C LEU A 233 13.29 -15.81 -1.38
N ALA A 234 14.11 -14.89 -1.86
CA ALA A 234 14.69 -13.81 -1.05
C ALA A 234 13.58 -12.88 -0.51
N TYR A 235 12.76 -12.32 -1.38
CA TYR A 235 11.66 -11.45 -0.95
C TYR A 235 10.53 -12.20 -0.23
N GLY A 236 10.29 -13.46 -0.58
CA GLY A 236 9.35 -14.32 0.13
C GLY A 236 9.76 -14.57 1.59
N LEU A 237 11.03 -14.85 1.85
CA LEU A 237 11.58 -14.98 3.20
C LEU A 237 11.51 -13.63 3.96
N ALA A 238 11.90 -12.52 3.33
CA ALA A 238 11.82 -11.20 3.95
C ALA A 238 10.38 -10.81 4.31
N THR A 239 9.43 -11.10 3.42
CA THR A 239 7.99 -10.91 3.69
C THR A 239 7.52 -11.80 4.84
N THR A 240 7.99 -13.06 4.89
CA THR A 240 7.67 -13.98 6.01
C THR A 240 8.17 -13.43 7.34
N VAL A 241 9.39 -12.88 7.41
CA VAL A 241 9.90 -12.19 8.60
C VAL A 241 8.99 -11.04 9.01
N SER A 242 8.58 -10.23 8.04
CA SER A 242 7.72 -9.06 8.25
C SER A 242 6.35 -9.46 8.82
N VAL A 243 5.65 -10.38 8.17
CA VAL A 243 4.33 -10.88 8.60
C VAL A 243 4.44 -11.61 9.95
N ALA A 244 5.48 -12.41 10.14
CA ALA A 244 5.69 -13.15 11.36
C ALA A 244 6.04 -12.24 12.56
N SER A 245 6.70 -11.12 12.34
CA SER A 245 6.96 -10.11 13.37
C SER A 245 5.67 -9.48 13.90
N VAL A 246 4.69 -9.24 13.03
CA VAL A 246 3.35 -8.78 13.41
C VAL A 246 2.56 -9.90 14.07
N GLY A 247 2.54 -11.10 13.47
CA GLY A 247 1.80 -12.26 13.97
C GLY A 247 2.25 -12.72 15.36
N SER A 248 3.54 -12.55 15.69
CA SER A 248 4.10 -12.83 17.02
C SER A 248 3.89 -11.69 18.03
N LYS A 249 3.21 -10.61 17.65
CA LYS A 249 2.97 -9.40 18.49
C LYS A 249 4.24 -8.72 19.00
N GLN A 250 5.35 -8.87 18.30
CA GLN A 250 6.59 -8.17 18.64
C GLN A 250 6.62 -6.76 18.04
N HIS A 251 5.92 -6.56 16.92
CA HIS A 251 5.87 -5.30 16.18
C HIS A 251 4.46 -5.03 15.67
N PHE A 252 4.13 -3.76 15.51
CA PHE A 252 2.94 -3.32 14.80
C PHE A 252 3.16 -3.35 13.27
N PRO A 253 2.08 -3.39 12.45
CA PRO A 253 2.20 -3.30 11.00
C PRO A 253 3.01 -2.10 10.51
N SER A 254 2.84 -0.91 11.11
CA SER A 254 3.61 0.28 10.73
C SER A 254 5.11 0.16 11.06
N ASP A 255 5.48 -0.52 12.16
CA ASP A 255 6.89 -0.76 12.52
C ASP A 255 7.59 -1.60 11.46
N VAL A 256 6.86 -2.60 10.96
CA VAL A 256 7.34 -3.54 9.95
C VAL A 256 7.44 -2.88 8.58
N LEU A 257 6.45 -2.06 8.20
CA LEU A 257 6.48 -1.32 6.93
C LEU A 257 7.72 -0.42 6.86
N ILE A 258 7.94 0.39 7.90
CA ILE A 258 9.09 1.31 7.92
C ILE A 258 10.40 0.53 8.04
N GLY A 259 10.46 -0.52 8.85
CA GLY A 259 11.65 -1.37 8.94
C GLY A 259 12.01 -2.00 7.59
N SER A 260 11.02 -2.57 6.88
CA SER A 260 11.20 -3.15 5.55
C SER A 260 11.68 -2.10 4.54
N GLY A 261 11.09 -0.91 4.57
CA GLY A 261 11.49 0.22 3.72
C GLY A 261 12.94 0.66 3.96
N ILE A 262 13.35 0.80 5.22
CA ILE A 262 14.74 1.11 5.59
C ILE A 262 15.69 0.03 5.05
N GLY A 263 15.40 -1.24 5.30
CA GLY A 263 16.24 -2.35 4.85
C GLY A 263 16.42 -2.37 3.33
N TRP A 264 15.32 -2.20 2.60
CA TRP A 264 15.34 -2.19 1.13
C TRP A 264 16.13 -1.00 0.57
N LEU A 265 15.94 0.20 1.10
CA LEU A 265 16.64 1.41 0.64
C LEU A 265 18.13 1.41 0.99
N VAL A 266 18.47 0.90 2.17
CA VAL A 266 19.89 0.73 2.53
C VAL A 266 20.54 -0.28 1.61
N SER A 267 19.87 -1.40 1.28
CA SER A 267 20.43 -2.36 0.33
C SER A 267 20.56 -1.79 -1.08
N GLU A 268 19.61 -0.96 -1.54
CA GLU A 268 19.74 -0.23 -2.80
C GLU A 268 20.97 0.69 -2.80
N TYR A 269 21.13 1.45 -1.73
CA TYR A 269 22.28 2.37 -1.58
C TYR A 269 23.61 1.61 -1.60
N VAL A 270 23.76 0.56 -0.78
CA VAL A 270 24.97 -0.26 -0.69
C VAL A 270 25.29 -0.92 -2.03
N TYR A 271 24.28 -1.51 -2.68
CA TYR A 271 24.45 -2.13 -3.98
C TYR A 271 24.92 -1.14 -5.03
N ARG A 272 24.25 0.00 -5.19
CA ARG A 272 24.62 1.02 -6.19
C ARG A 272 25.99 1.64 -5.96
N THR A 273 26.40 1.72 -4.70
CA THR A 273 27.66 2.39 -4.33
C THR A 273 28.85 1.45 -4.38
N HIS A 274 28.65 0.17 -4.05
CA HIS A 274 29.75 -0.76 -3.80
C HIS A 274 29.79 -1.99 -4.71
N HIS A 275 28.72 -2.25 -5.48
CA HIS A 275 28.67 -3.37 -6.42
C HIS A 275 29.60 -3.15 -7.61
N SER A 276 30.31 -4.21 -8.01
CA SER A 276 31.22 -4.23 -9.16
C SER A 276 30.49 -4.85 -10.38
N ALA A 277 30.06 -4.03 -11.32
CA ALA A 277 29.31 -4.46 -12.49
C ALA A 277 30.02 -5.56 -13.31
N ASP A 278 31.34 -5.67 -13.22
CA ASP A 278 32.13 -6.68 -13.91
C ASP A 278 31.94 -8.11 -13.37
N LEU A 279 31.38 -8.26 -12.15
CA LEU A 279 31.21 -9.56 -11.50
C LEU A 279 29.86 -10.21 -11.80
N GLY A 280 28.92 -9.49 -12.41
CA GLY A 280 27.57 -9.98 -12.69
C GLY A 280 26.49 -9.18 -11.96
N GLY A 281 25.34 -9.77 -11.70
CA GLY A 281 24.21 -9.08 -11.11
C GLY A 281 23.32 -8.36 -12.13
N SER A 282 22.33 -7.63 -11.65
CA SER A 282 21.45 -6.81 -12.49
C SER A 282 21.47 -5.36 -12.02
N ALA A 283 21.26 -4.42 -12.93
CA ALA A 283 21.04 -3.04 -12.55
C ALA A 283 19.92 -2.96 -11.50
N TRP A 284 20.15 -2.22 -10.42
CA TRP A 284 19.11 -1.90 -9.46
C TRP A 284 18.26 -0.79 -10.03
N ASN A 285 17.17 -1.19 -10.65
CA ASN A 285 16.21 -0.21 -11.11
C ASN A 285 15.50 0.36 -9.89
N PRO A 286 15.38 1.69 -9.77
CA PRO A 286 14.61 2.29 -8.68
C PRO A 286 13.18 1.73 -8.66
N ILE A 287 12.48 1.86 -7.52
CA ILE A 287 11.04 1.53 -7.44
C ILE A 287 10.28 2.11 -8.63
N GLY A 288 10.71 3.29 -9.12
CA GLY A 288 10.21 3.88 -10.35
C GLY A 288 10.26 2.97 -11.58
N ALA A 289 11.24 2.09 -11.71
CA ALA A 289 11.32 1.17 -12.86
C ALA A 289 10.49 -0.12 -12.67
N LEU A 290 10.12 -0.48 -11.43
CA LEU A 290 9.08 -1.49 -11.17
C LEU A 290 7.68 -0.92 -11.44
N ILE A 291 7.57 0.39 -11.50
CA ILE A 291 6.36 1.19 -11.63
C ILE A 291 6.29 1.84 -13.03
N HIS A 292 7.42 1.90 -13.75
CA HIS A 292 7.55 2.47 -15.08
C HIS A 292 8.07 1.41 -16.05
N ASP A 293 7.30 1.15 -17.09
CA ASP A 293 7.70 0.23 -18.17
C ASP A 293 8.75 0.84 -19.13
N ASP A 294 9.04 2.16 -19.04
CA ASP A 294 9.99 2.85 -19.93
C ASP A 294 10.75 4.02 -19.25
N GLU A 295 11.93 4.39 -19.80
CA GLU A 295 12.74 5.56 -19.43
C GLU A 295 11.99 6.90 -19.55
N SER A 296 10.87 6.93 -20.27
CA SER A 296 10.00 8.11 -20.44
C SER A 296 9.18 8.46 -19.21
N GLY A 297 9.06 7.56 -18.22
CA GLY A 297 8.19 7.74 -17.03
C GLY A 297 6.69 7.62 -17.35
N VAL A 298 6.33 7.15 -18.54
CA VAL A 298 4.97 6.79 -18.94
C VAL A 298 4.73 5.34 -18.54
N THR A 299 3.60 5.05 -17.89
CA THR A 299 3.21 3.68 -17.53
C THR A 299 1.96 3.30 -18.32
N ASP A 300 1.92 2.07 -18.83
CA ASP A 300 0.74 1.52 -19.50
C ASP A 300 -0.43 1.29 -18.53
N TYR A 301 -0.14 1.20 -17.23
CA TYR A 301 -1.11 0.93 -16.17
C TYR A 301 -0.98 1.96 -15.03
N PRO A 302 -1.45 3.20 -15.24
CA PRO A 302 -1.35 4.23 -14.22
C PRO A 302 -2.20 3.86 -12.98
N GLY A 303 -1.66 4.15 -11.80
CA GLY A 303 -2.41 4.06 -10.55
C GLY A 303 -3.40 5.21 -10.44
N SER A 304 -4.63 4.93 -10.03
CA SER A 304 -5.69 5.92 -9.96
C SER A 304 -6.46 5.83 -8.65
N THR A 305 -6.66 6.96 -7.99
CA THR A 305 -7.51 7.05 -6.79
C THR A 305 -8.99 6.94 -7.15
N TYR A 306 -9.82 6.59 -6.18
CA TYR A 306 -11.26 6.50 -6.37
C TYR A 306 -11.93 7.85 -6.13
N VAL A 307 -12.97 8.16 -6.89
CA VAL A 307 -13.83 9.34 -6.69
C VAL A 307 -14.68 9.11 -5.43
N PRO A 308 -14.65 10.02 -4.43
CA PRO A 308 -15.46 9.88 -3.21
C PRO A 308 -16.96 9.70 -3.51
N LEU A 309 -17.66 8.88 -2.73
CA LEU A 309 -19.06 8.53 -2.99
C LEU A 309 -20.02 9.72 -2.92
N ASP A 310 -19.67 10.76 -2.17
CA ASP A 310 -20.43 12.01 -2.04
C ASP A 310 -20.06 13.06 -3.11
N SER A 311 -19.21 12.71 -4.09
CA SER A 311 -18.79 13.62 -5.15
C SER A 311 -19.93 13.97 -6.11
N TRP A 312 -19.99 15.23 -6.55
CA TRP A 312 -20.87 15.73 -7.59
C TRP A 312 -20.71 15.01 -8.94
N VAL A 313 -19.56 14.38 -9.16
CA VAL A 313 -19.19 13.65 -10.38
C VAL A 313 -20.22 12.57 -10.72
N TYR A 314 -20.68 11.83 -9.72
CA TYR A 314 -21.70 10.78 -9.94
C TYR A 314 -23.02 11.34 -10.46
N ALA A 315 -23.50 12.44 -9.86
CA ALA A 315 -24.72 13.09 -10.32
C ALA A 315 -24.58 13.63 -11.75
N ALA A 316 -23.38 14.13 -12.12
CA ALA A 316 -23.10 14.60 -13.47
C ALA A 316 -23.13 13.44 -14.49
N PHE A 317 -22.47 12.33 -14.22
CA PHE A 317 -22.49 11.15 -15.10
C PHE A 317 -23.87 10.47 -15.15
N ASP A 318 -24.59 10.39 -14.04
CA ASP A 318 -25.97 9.88 -14.00
C ASP A 318 -26.88 10.73 -14.89
N ARG A 319 -26.71 12.06 -14.88
CA ARG A 319 -27.47 12.97 -15.76
C ARG A 319 -27.13 12.74 -17.23
N LEU A 320 -25.84 12.60 -17.58
CA LEU A 320 -25.41 12.32 -18.95
C LEU A 320 -25.94 10.95 -19.42
N ALA A 321 -25.92 9.94 -18.55
CA ALA A 321 -26.48 8.63 -18.85
C ALA A 321 -28.00 8.67 -19.06
N ALA A 322 -28.74 9.40 -18.22
CA ALA A 322 -30.18 9.59 -18.36
C ALA A 322 -30.58 10.32 -19.66
N LEU A 323 -29.70 11.18 -20.17
CA LEU A 323 -29.88 11.87 -21.44
C LEU A 323 -29.41 11.04 -22.65
N GLY A 324 -28.84 9.86 -22.44
CA GLY A 324 -28.42 8.95 -23.50
C GLY A 324 -27.00 9.19 -24.03
N TYR A 325 -26.22 10.09 -23.44
CA TYR A 325 -24.83 10.38 -23.85
C TYR A 325 -23.82 9.40 -23.27
N LEU A 326 -24.18 8.63 -22.26
CA LEU A 326 -23.30 7.67 -21.62
C LEU A 326 -24.00 6.32 -21.43
N SER A 327 -23.50 5.28 -22.06
CA SER A 327 -24.05 3.93 -21.96
C SER A 327 -23.05 2.87 -21.44
N SER A 328 -21.76 3.20 -21.39
CA SER A 328 -20.70 2.26 -20.99
C SER A 328 -20.53 2.12 -19.46
N ALA A 329 -20.93 3.13 -18.68
CA ALA A 329 -20.75 3.12 -17.24
C ALA A 329 -21.53 2.01 -16.53
N PHE A 330 -20.89 1.26 -15.63
CA PHE A 330 -21.51 0.36 -14.69
C PHE A 330 -22.00 1.16 -13.47
N GLN A 331 -23.27 1.55 -13.49
CA GLN A 331 -23.85 2.45 -12.47
C GLN A 331 -24.08 1.78 -11.13
N GLY A 332 -24.16 0.47 -11.11
CA GLY A 332 -24.40 -0.32 -9.90
C GLY A 332 -23.16 -0.54 -9.03
N THR A 333 -21.96 -0.16 -9.46
CA THR A 333 -20.70 -0.36 -8.75
C THR A 333 -19.99 0.97 -8.54
N ARG A 334 -19.80 1.39 -7.30
CA ARG A 334 -19.07 2.62 -6.93
C ARG A 334 -18.23 2.34 -5.69
N PRO A 335 -17.08 3.06 -5.50
CA PRO A 335 -16.60 4.19 -6.26
C PRO A 335 -15.89 3.77 -7.55
N TRP A 336 -15.95 4.63 -8.57
CA TRP A 336 -15.15 4.54 -9.79
C TRP A 336 -13.78 5.14 -9.56
N SER A 337 -12.76 4.63 -10.26
CA SER A 337 -11.47 5.30 -10.29
C SER A 337 -11.55 6.60 -11.10
N ARG A 338 -10.68 7.55 -10.82
CA ARG A 338 -10.59 8.80 -11.61
C ARG A 338 -10.27 8.49 -13.07
N GLU A 339 -9.43 7.48 -13.32
CA GLU A 339 -9.13 7.01 -14.67
C GLU A 339 -10.35 6.42 -15.38
N GLN A 340 -11.17 5.62 -14.68
CA GLN A 340 -12.45 5.17 -15.24
C GLN A 340 -13.35 6.34 -15.62
N CYS A 341 -13.45 7.37 -14.78
CA CYS A 341 -14.23 8.56 -15.07
C CYS A 341 -13.72 9.30 -16.32
N ALA A 342 -12.41 9.44 -16.48
CA ALA A 342 -11.81 10.04 -17.68
C ALA A 342 -12.10 9.21 -18.95
N ARG A 343 -12.08 7.88 -18.87
CA ARG A 343 -12.49 6.99 -19.99
C ARG A 343 -13.98 7.17 -20.34
N LEU A 344 -14.84 7.30 -19.33
CA LEU A 344 -16.26 7.57 -19.56
C LEU A 344 -16.50 8.92 -20.27
N LEU A 345 -15.62 9.91 -20.05
CA LEU A 345 -15.67 11.18 -20.78
C LEU A 345 -15.33 11.01 -22.26
N ILE A 346 -14.43 10.12 -22.61
CA ILE A 346 -14.14 9.79 -24.02
C ILE A 346 -15.40 9.28 -24.69
N ASP A 347 -16.13 8.36 -24.05
CA ASP A 347 -17.40 7.84 -24.57
C ASP A 347 -18.48 8.91 -24.71
N VAL A 348 -18.57 9.83 -23.75
CA VAL A 348 -19.48 10.99 -23.81
C VAL A 348 -19.10 11.90 -24.99
N ASN A 349 -17.83 12.19 -25.20
CA ASN A 349 -17.36 13.01 -26.31
C ASN A 349 -17.66 12.37 -27.68
N GLU A 350 -17.48 11.07 -27.80
CA GLU A 350 -17.88 10.34 -29.01
C GLU A 350 -19.38 10.44 -29.27
N ALA A 351 -20.21 10.29 -28.24
CA ALA A 351 -21.66 10.42 -28.35
C ALA A 351 -22.11 11.85 -28.71
N LEU A 352 -21.32 12.86 -28.35
CA LEU A 352 -21.51 14.26 -28.73
C LEU A 352 -20.92 14.63 -30.10
N GLY A 353 -20.44 13.64 -30.87
CA GLY A 353 -19.88 13.84 -32.20
C GLY A 353 -18.45 14.38 -32.21
N GLY A 354 -17.68 14.18 -31.15
CA GLY A 354 -16.29 14.59 -31.04
C GLY A 354 -16.07 16.10 -30.83
N SER A 355 -17.15 16.86 -30.58
CA SER A 355 -17.09 18.33 -30.45
C SER A 355 -16.72 18.83 -29.05
N GLY A 356 -16.44 17.92 -28.11
CA GLY A 356 -16.07 18.27 -26.74
C GLY A 356 -17.07 19.17 -26.00
N GLY A 357 -18.32 19.17 -26.43
CA GLY A 357 -19.34 20.07 -25.91
C GLY A 357 -19.41 21.44 -26.59
N ASP A 358 -18.57 21.75 -27.57
CA ASP A 358 -18.54 23.06 -28.23
C ASP A 358 -19.60 23.24 -29.33
N ASP A 359 -20.35 22.18 -29.68
CA ASP A 359 -21.44 22.31 -30.66
C ASP A 359 -22.59 23.16 -30.07
N PRO A 360 -22.96 24.27 -30.70
CA PRO A 360 -24.06 25.14 -30.23
C PRO A 360 -25.43 24.46 -30.24
N ARG A 361 -25.59 23.33 -30.90
CA ARG A 361 -26.81 22.52 -30.90
C ARG A 361 -27.01 21.68 -29.65
N ILE A 362 -25.93 21.46 -28.87
CA ILE A 362 -25.99 20.74 -27.62
C ILE A 362 -26.58 21.64 -26.53
N ASP A 363 -27.45 21.07 -25.70
CA ASP A 363 -28.03 21.75 -24.55
C ASP A 363 -26.95 22.41 -23.67
N SER A 364 -27.16 23.64 -23.28
CA SER A 364 -26.20 24.41 -22.49
C SER A 364 -25.87 23.77 -21.15
N GLN A 365 -26.80 23.02 -20.55
CA GLN A 365 -26.58 22.31 -19.30
C GLN A 365 -25.65 21.11 -19.53
N VAL A 366 -25.86 20.34 -20.60
CA VAL A 366 -24.98 19.22 -20.98
C VAL A 366 -23.56 19.72 -21.23
N ARG A 367 -23.45 20.83 -21.97
CA ARG A 367 -22.16 21.48 -22.25
C ARG A 367 -21.44 21.87 -20.96
N ALA A 368 -22.14 22.54 -20.04
CA ALA A 368 -21.56 22.95 -18.77
C ALA A 368 -21.07 21.75 -17.93
N LEU A 369 -21.84 20.64 -17.90
CA LEU A 369 -21.43 19.41 -17.20
C LEU A 369 -20.19 18.79 -17.83
N VAL A 370 -20.14 18.68 -19.16
CA VAL A 370 -19.00 18.09 -19.87
C VAL A 370 -17.73 18.92 -19.65
N ILE A 371 -17.81 20.24 -19.77
CA ILE A 371 -16.67 21.14 -19.50
C ILE A 371 -16.19 21.00 -18.05
N ALA A 372 -17.10 20.93 -17.08
CA ALA A 372 -16.74 20.78 -15.68
C ALA A 372 -16.05 19.43 -15.42
N LEU A 373 -16.53 18.34 -16.04
CA LEU A 373 -15.92 17.01 -15.93
C LEU A 373 -14.53 16.97 -16.61
N HIS A 374 -14.35 17.59 -17.78
CA HIS A 374 -13.03 17.73 -18.41
C HIS A 374 -12.04 18.48 -17.52
N HIS A 375 -12.49 19.54 -16.85
CA HIS A 375 -11.65 20.25 -15.90
C HIS A 375 -11.28 19.40 -14.69
N GLU A 376 -12.22 18.60 -14.19
CA GLU A 376 -12.01 17.70 -13.05
C GLU A 376 -10.99 16.58 -13.38
N PHE A 377 -11.08 16.01 -14.59
CA PHE A 377 -10.26 14.88 -15.01
C PHE A 377 -9.14 15.23 -16.00
N ALA A 378 -8.78 16.51 -16.12
CA ALA A 378 -7.78 17.00 -17.07
C ALA A 378 -6.41 16.31 -16.91
N ARG A 379 -6.05 15.91 -15.71
CA ARG A 379 -4.80 15.21 -15.43
C ARG A 379 -4.84 13.76 -15.93
N GLU A 380 -5.91 13.04 -15.68
CA GLU A 380 -6.10 11.68 -16.14
C GLU A 380 -6.16 11.63 -17.68
N GLU A 381 -6.80 12.61 -18.30
CA GLU A 381 -6.79 12.79 -19.77
C GLU A 381 -5.39 13.08 -20.31
N ALA A 382 -4.61 13.90 -19.61
CA ALA A 382 -3.22 14.15 -19.97
C ALA A 382 -2.36 12.86 -19.85
N THR A 383 -2.63 12.00 -18.87
CA THR A 383 -1.95 10.71 -18.71
C THR A 383 -2.26 9.79 -19.90
N PHE A 384 -3.49 9.76 -20.41
CA PHE A 384 -3.82 9.04 -21.65
C PHE A 384 -3.11 9.61 -22.89
N ALA A 385 -2.79 10.91 -22.88
CA ALA A 385 -2.00 11.55 -23.92
C ALA A 385 -0.48 11.34 -23.76
N GLY A 386 -0.04 10.52 -22.80
CA GLY A 386 1.37 10.17 -22.54
C GLY A 386 2.07 11.04 -21.52
N ALA A 387 1.33 11.79 -20.70
CA ALA A 387 1.93 12.49 -19.56
C ALA A 387 2.25 11.51 -18.41
N ASN A 388 3.25 11.88 -17.61
CA ASN A 388 3.65 11.09 -16.43
C ASN A 388 2.55 11.09 -15.38
N ASN A 389 2.23 9.90 -14.84
CA ASN A 389 1.32 9.77 -13.71
C ASN A 389 2.03 10.09 -12.38
N LYS A 390 2.22 11.38 -12.11
CA LYS A 390 2.82 11.90 -10.87
C LYS A 390 2.02 13.08 -10.36
N SER A 391 1.46 12.93 -9.16
CA SER A 391 0.71 14.03 -8.52
C SER A 391 0.69 13.87 -7.01
N ALA A 392 0.57 15.00 -6.32
CA ALA A 392 0.21 15.04 -4.90
C ALA A 392 -0.57 16.33 -4.68
N GLU A 393 -1.78 16.20 -4.19
CA GLU A 393 -2.68 17.35 -4.03
C GLU A 393 -3.59 17.22 -2.82
N ILE A 394 -3.99 18.37 -2.30
CA ILE A 394 -5.09 18.46 -1.32
C ILE A 394 -6.37 18.63 -2.15
N GLU A 395 -7.24 17.61 -2.11
CA GLU A 395 -8.48 17.62 -2.90
C GLU A 395 -9.58 18.45 -2.27
N SER A 396 -9.69 18.40 -0.93
CA SER A 396 -10.73 19.13 -0.23
C SER A 396 -10.32 19.58 1.16
N ILE A 397 -10.85 20.71 1.57
CA ILE A 397 -10.87 21.19 2.97
C ILE A 397 -12.29 21.67 3.23
N TYR A 398 -12.94 21.14 4.26
CA TYR A 398 -14.33 21.46 4.53
C TYR A 398 -14.62 21.59 6.03
N ALA A 399 -15.68 22.31 6.34
CA ALA A 399 -16.29 22.37 7.64
C ALA A 399 -17.82 22.39 7.50
N ARG A 400 -18.52 21.68 8.39
CA ARG A 400 -19.97 21.63 8.44
C ARG A 400 -20.44 21.85 9.87
N ALA A 401 -21.33 22.80 10.08
CA ALA A 401 -22.06 22.99 11.31
C ALA A 401 -23.55 22.69 11.07
N LEU A 402 -24.11 21.79 11.84
CA LEU A 402 -25.49 21.37 11.72
C LEU A 402 -26.16 21.47 13.09
N SER A 403 -27.21 22.28 13.21
CA SER A 403 -28.02 22.39 14.43
C SER A 403 -29.35 21.67 14.23
N ALA A 404 -29.59 20.65 15.04
CA ALA A 404 -30.82 19.88 15.03
C ALA A 404 -31.65 20.14 16.28
N SER A 405 -32.95 20.40 16.11
CA SER A 405 -33.93 20.55 17.18
C SER A 405 -35.09 19.56 17.00
N GLY A 406 -35.77 19.21 18.08
CA GLY A 406 -36.85 18.23 18.05
C GLY A 406 -36.45 16.86 18.61
N THR A 407 -37.31 15.88 18.42
CA THR A 407 -37.04 14.49 18.77
C THR A 407 -36.10 13.86 17.74
N VAL A 408 -35.21 12.98 18.21
CA VAL A 408 -34.37 12.15 17.32
C VAL A 408 -35.28 11.27 16.47
N LEU A 409 -34.90 11.00 15.22
CA LEU A 409 -35.63 10.05 14.37
C LEU A 409 -35.51 8.64 14.97
N ASP A 410 -36.66 8.08 15.31
CA ASP A 410 -36.80 6.77 15.96
C ASP A 410 -37.87 5.89 15.28
N ASP A 411 -38.06 6.10 13.97
CA ASP A 411 -39.09 5.47 13.16
C ASP A 411 -38.86 3.98 12.86
N GLY A 412 -37.91 3.35 13.57
CA GLY A 412 -37.56 1.94 13.36
C GLY A 412 -36.59 1.66 12.22
N TYR A 413 -36.25 2.65 11.42
CA TYR A 413 -35.19 2.60 10.39
C TYR A 413 -33.98 3.45 10.78
N HIS A 414 -34.21 4.47 11.59
CA HIS A 414 -33.21 5.45 12.00
C HIS A 414 -32.95 5.32 13.50
N PHE A 415 -32.43 4.18 13.93
CA PHE A 415 -32.03 3.97 15.34
C PHE A 415 -30.82 4.77 15.72
N GLY A 416 -30.27 5.44 14.77
CA GLY A 416 -29.05 6.10 14.99
C GLY A 416 -29.25 7.58 15.20
N GLN A 417 -28.18 8.08 15.56
CA GLN A 417 -27.91 9.48 15.68
C GLN A 417 -26.99 9.85 14.53
N THR A 418 -27.29 9.29 13.35
CA THR A 418 -26.57 9.49 12.10
C THR A 418 -27.53 9.98 11.02
N TYR A 419 -27.03 10.74 10.09
CA TYR A 419 -27.73 11.10 8.88
C TYR A 419 -27.55 9.99 7.83
N ALA A 420 -28.55 9.70 7.03
CA ALA A 420 -28.45 8.67 6.01
C ALA A 420 -27.43 9.08 4.91
N TYR A 421 -26.63 8.14 4.44
CA TYR A 421 -25.59 8.37 3.41
C TYR A 421 -24.60 9.47 3.77
N ASP A 422 -24.10 9.46 4.98
CA ASP A 422 -23.20 10.47 5.51
C ASP A 422 -22.04 9.82 6.30
N TYR A 423 -21.49 8.72 5.82
CA TYR A 423 -20.33 8.01 6.40
C TYR A 423 -20.48 7.65 7.89
N GLY A 424 -21.72 7.47 8.37
CA GLY A 424 -21.97 7.21 9.78
C GLY A 424 -21.72 8.41 10.71
N ARG A 425 -21.59 9.59 10.16
CA ARG A 425 -21.39 10.83 10.93
C ARG A 425 -22.52 11.05 11.94
N PRO A 426 -22.22 11.52 13.16
CA PRO A 426 -23.22 11.71 14.17
C PRO A 426 -24.21 12.83 13.79
N PHE A 427 -25.52 12.55 13.98
CA PHE A 427 -26.59 13.51 13.84
C PHE A 427 -27.40 13.54 15.13
N ARG A 428 -27.07 14.47 16.03
CA ARG A 428 -27.65 14.54 17.38
C ARG A 428 -28.37 15.86 17.60
N ARG A 429 -29.32 15.85 18.50
CA ARG A 429 -30.01 17.08 18.93
C ARG A 429 -29.00 18.07 19.51
N GLY A 430 -29.05 19.31 19.03
CA GLY A 430 -28.08 20.35 19.32
C GLY A 430 -27.13 20.61 18.15
N THR A 431 -25.98 21.18 18.42
CA THR A 431 -25.01 21.52 17.39
C THR A 431 -24.03 20.37 17.16
N ASN A 432 -24.00 19.88 15.93
CA ASN A 432 -23.02 18.93 15.44
C ASN A 432 -22.03 19.68 14.54
N PHE A 433 -20.75 19.39 14.67
CA PHE A 433 -19.70 20.04 13.91
C PHE A 433 -18.71 19.02 13.37
N ILE A 434 -18.34 19.18 12.12
CA ILE A 434 -17.24 18.45 11.51
C ILE A 434 -16.29 19.43 10.79
N ALA A 435 -15.00 19.14 10.82
CA ALA A 435 -14.01 19.83 10.02
C ALA A 435 -12.95 18.83 9.56
N GLY A 436 -12.72 18.78 8.27
CA GLY A 436 -11.85 17.77 7.68
C GLY A 436 -11.27 18.18 6.35
N GLY A 437 -10.61 17.22 5.72
CA GLY A 437 -10.04 17.39 4.39
C GLY A 437 -9.59 16.06 3.82
N SER A 438 -9.28 16.08 2.55
CA SER A 438 -8.74 14.94 1.82
C SER A 438 -7.53 15.33 0.99
N ALA A 439 -6.67 14.35 0.74
CA ALA A 439 -5.50 14.48 -0.11
C ALA A 439 -5.30 13.19 -0.89
N SER A 440 -4.78 13.31 -2.10
CA SER A 440 -4.42 12.19 -2.95
C SER A 440 -3.02 12.33 -3.52
N ALA A 441 -2.42 11.20 -3.90
CA ALA A 441 -1.17 11.18 -4.64
C ALA A 441 -1.12 9.97 -5.56
N THR A 442 -0.49 10.13 -6.73
CA THR A 442 -0.19 9.06 -7.67
C THR A 442 1.28 9.09 -8.05
N TYR A 443 1.87 7.92 -8.28
CA TYR A 443 3.23 7.78 -8.76
C TYR A 443 3.37 6.52 -9.61
N GLY A 444 3.40 6.66 -10.94
CA GLY A 444 3.37 5.53 -11.85
C GLY A 444 2.12 4.68 -11.63
N SER A 445 2.30 3.40 -11.31
CA SER A 445 1.19 2.48 -10.99
C SER A 445 0.69 2.57 -9.55
N LEU A 446 1.36 3.34 -8.67
CA LEU A 446 0.95 3.51 -7.27
C LEU A 446 -0.05 4.64 -7.11
N PHE A 447 -0.98 4.48 -6.16
CA PHE A 447 -1.92 5.51 -5.77
C PHE A 447 -2.22 5.50 -4.28
N PHE A 448 -2.53 6.67 -3.73
CA PHE A 448 -2.75 6.91 -2.30
C PHE A 448 -3.87 7.92 -2.13
N TYR A 449 -4.72 7.68 -1.16
CA TYR A 449 -5.78 8.59 -0.78
C TYR A 449 -5.95 8.62 0.73
N VAL A 450 -6.21 9.78 1.29
CA VAL A 450 -6.53 9.95 2.70
C VAL A 450 -7.59 11.02 2.87
N SER A 451 -8.62 10.69 3.64
CA SER A 451 -9.67 11.61 4.09
C SER A 451 -9.91 11.41 5.58
N GLY A 452 -9.94 12.50 6.32
CA GLY A 452 -10.19 12.45 7.75
C GLY A 452 -10.79 13.75 8.27
N GLU A 453 -11.49 13.66 9.40
CA GLU A 453 -12.21 14.79 9.95
C GLU A 453 -12.27 14.74 11.48
N TYR A 454 -12.30 15.89 12.08
CA TYR A 454 -12.69 16.06 13.47
C TYR A 454 -14.20 16.13 13.56
N GLN A 455 -14.79 15.29 14.43
CA GLN A 455 -16.23 15.23 14.68
C GLN A 455 -16.53 15.68 16.11
N SER A 456 -17.52 16.54 16.25
CA SER A 456 -18.03 16.97 17.55
C SER A 456 -19.56 16.93 17.55
N ALA A 457 -20.14 16.22 18.51
CA ALA A 457 -21.58 16.12 18.68
C ALA A 457 -21.95 16.06 20.16
N PRO A 458 -23.13 16.60 20.56
CA PRO A 458 -23.60 16.54 21.94
C PRO A 458 -23.83 15.10 22.42
N SER A 459 -23.92 14.91 23.74
CA SER A 459 -24.42 13.67 24.32
C SER A 459 -25.90 13.47 23.98
N ALA A 460 -26.35 12.21 23.93
CA ALA A 460 -27.74 11.87 23.72
C ALA A 460 -28.28 10.93 24.81
N PRO A 461 -29.58 10.98 25.14
CA PRO A 461 -30.17 10.07 26.12
C PRO A 461 -30.06 8.61 25.67
N ALA A 462 -30.14 7.69 26.62
CA ALA A 462 -30.25 6.27 26.31
C ALA A 462 -31.54 5.98 25.54
N LEU A 463 -31.50 4.92 24.71
CA LEU A 463 -32.70 4.39 24.09
C LEU A 463 -33.70 3.93 25.16
N SER A 464 -34.99 4.15 24.92
CA SER A 464 -36.05 3.66 25.80
C SER A 464 -36.06 2.13 25.88
N SER A 465 -36.65 1.55 26.91
CA SER A 465 -36.79 0.10 27.04
C SER A 465 -37.55 -0.52 25.87
N ALA A 466 -38.55 0.19 25.33
CA ALA A 466 -39.33 -0.23 24.19
C ALA A 466 -38.53 -0.28 22.90
N GLU A 467 -37.73 0.76 22.62
CA GLU A 467 -36.83 0.81 21.46
C GLU A 467 -35.75 -0.28 21.53
N ARG A 468 -35.12 -0.46 22.68
CA ARG A 468 -34.12 -1.53 22.88
C ARG A 468 -34.70 -2.92 22.65
N ALA A 469 -35.92 -3.18 23.18
CA ALA A 469 -36.63 -4.44 22.96
C ALA A 469 -37.02 -4.64 21.49
N PHE A 470 -37.44 -3.57 20.82
CA PHE A 470 -37.78 -3.62 19.38
C PHE A 470 -36.55 -3.99 18.55
N ILE A 471 -35.40 -3.33 18.76
CA ILE A 471 -34.13 -3.62 18.06
C ILE A 471 -33.73 -5.08 18.30
N ALA A 472 -33.68 -5.50 19.58
CA ALA A 472 -33.29 -6.86 19.93
C ALA A 472 -34.18 -7.94 19.28
N ASN A 473 -35.48 -7.70 19.23
CA ASN A 473 -36.45 -8.64 18.64
C ASN A 473 -36.39 -8.67 17.12
N ARG A 474 -36.22 -7.49 16.48
CA ARG A 474 -36.18 -7.37 15.03
C ARG A 474 -34.89 -7.96 14.44
N ASP A 475 -33.77 -7.56 14.99
CA ASP A 475 -32.45 -7.87 14.44
C ASP A 475 -31.85 -9.15 15.03
N LYS A 476 -32.55 -9.77 16.00
CA LYS A 476 -32.11 -10.99 16.70
C LYS A 476 -30.74 -10.80 17.38
N VAL A 477 -30.50 -9.60 17.90
CA VAL A 477 -29.25 -9.24 18.60
C VAL A 477 -29.50 -9.14 20.11
N PRO A 478 -28.44 -9.19 20.97
CA PRO A 478 -28.55 -8.91 22.39
C PRO A 478 -29.19 -7.55 22.66
N LEU A 479 -29.87 -7.42 23.80
CA LEU A 479 -30.51 -6.16 24.19
C LEU A 479 -29.45 -5.03 24.25
N PRO A 480 -29.64 -3.91 23.49
CA PRO A 480 -28.72 -2.77 23.54
C PRO A 480 -28.55 -2.20 24.93
N SER A 481 -27.41 -1.52 25.19
CA SER A 481 -27.12 -0.87 26.46
C SER A 481 -28.19 0.17 26.84
N ASP A 482 -28.41 0.35 28.16
CA ASP A 482 -29.25 1.39 28.73
C ASP A 482 -28.45 2.64 29.13
N ALA A 483 -27.18 2.70 28.78
CA ALA A 483 -26.34 3.87 29.04
C ALA A 483 -26.63 4.99 28.03
N PRO A 484 -26.60 6.27 28.45
CA PRO A 484 -26.68 7.39 27.53
C PRO A 484 -25.46 7.40 26.60
N PHE A 485 -25.65 7.92 25.40
CA PHE A 485 -24.57 8.09 24.44
C PHE A 485 -23.68 9.28 24.86
N PRO A 486 -22.38 9.08 25.05
CA PRO A 486 -21.47 10.17 25.43
C PRO A 486 -21.34 11.20 24.29
N ALA A 487 -20.95 12.43 24.63
CA ALA A 487 -20.57 13.43 23.62
C ALA A 487 -19.40 12.90 22.76
N ILE A 488 -19.44 13.23 21.47
CA ILE A 488 -18.38 12.89 20.53
C ILE A 488 -17.46 14.10 20.38
N ASN A 489 -16.17 13.92 20.52
CA ASN A 489 -15.12 14.90 20.27
C ASN A 489 -13.86 14.13 19.87
N GLN A 490 -13.82 13.68 18.62
CA GLN A 490 -12.75 12.80 18.16
C GLN A 490 -12.38 13.06 16.70
N PHE A 491 -11.19 12.63 16.33
CA PHE A 491 -10.77 12.58 14.93
C PHE A 491 -11.11 11.21 14.38
N GLU A 492 -11.83 11.20 13.23
CA GLU A 492 -12.17 10.01 12.48
C GLU A 492 -11.42 9.98 11.17
N LEU A 493 -10.83 8.82 10.87
CA LEU A 493 -10.24 8.53 9.57
C LEU A 493 -11.34 7.90 8.70
N LEU A 494 -11.73 8.61 7.67
CA LEU A 494 -12.69 8.11 6.68
C LEU A 494 -11.98 7.21 5.66
N ASP A 495 -12.08 7.50 4.37
CA ASP A 495 -11.35 6.76 3.36
C ASP A 495 -9.84 7.05 3.47
N ALA A 496 -9.04 6.01 3.68
CA ALA A 496 -7.59 6.11 3.78
C ALA A 496 -6.96 4.81 3.27
N TYR A 497 -6.44 4.83 2.05
CA TYR A 497 -5.95 3.64 1.38
C TYR A 497 -4.72 3.92 0.51
N ALA A 498 -3.97 2.87 0.27
CA ALA A 498 -2.90 2.80 -0.72
C ALA A 498 -3.19 1.65 -1.69
N GLY A 499 -2.76 1.80 -2.93
CA GLY A 499 -2.95 0.75 -3.91
C GLY A 499 -1.95 0.80 -5.05
N ILE A 500 -2.05 -0.21 -5.89
CA ILE A 500 -1.24 -0.39 -7.09
C ILE A 500 -2.11 -0.89 -8.24
N ASN A 501 -1.86 -0.39 -9.44
CA ASN A 501 -2.40 -0.94 -10.66
C ASN A 501 -1.42 -1.96 -11.24
N LEU A 502 -1.82 -3.23 -11.32
CA LEU A 502 -1.04 -4.31 -11.90
C LEU A 502 -1.74 -4.85 -13.15
N HIS A 503 -1.25 -4.47 -14.33
CA HIS A 503 -1.77 -4.95 -15.62
C HIS A 503 -3.28 -4.75 -15.78
N GLY A 504 -3.78 -3.57 -15.41
CA GLY A 504 -5.19 -3.24 -15.50
C GLY A 504 -6.07 -3.74 -14.34
N TRP A 505 -5.44 -4.23 -13.26
CA TRP A 505 -6.12 -4.56 -12.01
C TRP A 505 -5.64 -3.66 -10.88
N GLN A 506 -6.56 -2.94 -10.28
CA GLN A 506 -6.28 -2.14 -9.09
C GLN A 506 -6.44 -3.00 -7.83
N ILE A 507 -5.38 -3.03 -7.04
CA ILE A 507 -5.33 -3.69 -5.74
C ILE A 507 -5.09 -2.61 -4.70
N SER A 508 -6.03 -2.40 -3.79
CA SER A 508 -5.91 -1.38 -2.74
C SER A 508 -6.17 -1.94 -1.34
N PHE A 509 -5.50 -1.37 -0.36
CA PHE A 509 -5.65 -1.74 1.04
C PHE A 509 -5.79 -0.49 1.92
N GLY A 510 -6.72 -0.55 2.86
CA GLY A 510 -7.00 0.50 3.84
C GLY A 510 -8.49 0.67 4.08
N ASN A 511 -8.87 1.73 4.78
CA ASN A 511 -10.26 2.11 4.98
C ASN A 511 -10.86 2.57 3.66
N GLN A 512 -11.94 1.97 3.25
CA GLN A 512 -12.61 2.28 1.99
C GLN A 512 -14.13 2.19 2.12
N SER A 513 -14.81 3.05 1.38
CA SER A 513 -16.27 3.04 1.21
C SER A 513 -16.64 2.37 -0.09
N LEU A 514 -17.71 1.60 -0.09
CA LEU A 514 -18.26 0.94 -1.28
C LEU A 514 -19.77 1.19 -1.36
N SER A 515 -20.28 1.34 -2.57
CA SER A 515 -21.72 1.41 -2.84
C SER A 515 -22.09 0.44 -3.95
N TRP A 516 -22.87 -0.60 -3.60
CA TRP A 516 -23.26 -1.67 -4.50
C TRP A 516 -24.78 -1.72 -4.70
N GLY A 517 -25.23 -1.16 -5.81
CA GLY A 517 -26.63 -1.08 -6.22
C GLY A 517 -26.88 0.14 -7.09
N PRO A 518 -27.83 0.09 -8.02
CA PRO A 518 -28.12 1.17 -8.95
C PRO A 518 -28.99 2.29 -8.35
N GLY A 519 -29.48 2.14 -7.12
CA GLY A 519 -30.43 3.07 -6.51
C GLY A 519 -29.76 4.35 -6.01
N ALA A 520 -30.22 5.50 -6.47
CA ALA A 520 -29.75 6.81 -5.98
C ALA A 520 -30.20 7.09 -4.53
N GLY A 521 -31.31 6.52 -4.09
CA GLY A 521 -31.82 6.67 -2.72
C GLY A 521 -31.48 5.52 -1.79
N GLY A 522 -30.59 4.62 -2.18
CA GLY A 522 -30.14 3.48 -1.38
C GLY A 522 -29.55 2.36 -2.19
N SER A 523 -28.42 1.86 -1.75
CA SER A 523 -27.78 0.69 -2.31
C SER A 523 -28.37 -0.61 -1.74
N LEU A 524 -28.29 -1.70 -2.52
CA LEU A 524 -28.84 -3.00 -2.11
C LEU A 524 -27.99 -3.73 -1.08
N LEU A 525 -26.65 -3.61 -1.14
CA LEU A 525 -25.75 -4.38 -0.29
C LEU A 525 -24.85 -3.50 0.56
N LEU A 526 -24.20 -2.49 -0.04
CA LEU A 526 -23.25 -1.61 0.60
C LEU A 526 -23.54 -0.17 0.22
N SER A 527 -23.35 0.75 1.15
CA SER A 527 -23.53 2.19 0.95
C SER A 527 -22.59 2.96 1.87
N ASP A 528 -22.50 4.27 1.70
CA ASP A 528 -21.86 5.21 2.60
C ASP A 528 -22.70 5.58 3.85
N ASN A 529 -23.69 4.75 4.18
CA ASN A 529 -24.52 4.95 5.38
C ASN A 529 -23.78 4.60 6.68
N ALA A 530 -22.74 3.80 6.59
CA ALA A 530 -21.82 3.47 7.69
C ALA A 530 -20.44 4.03 7.43
N ALA A 531 -19.64 4.13 8.49
CA ALA A 531 -18.25 4.51 8.39
C ALA A 531 -17.46 3.52 7.49
N PRO A 532 -16.46 4.01 6.74
CA PRO A 532 -15.56 3.14 5.99
C PRO A 532 -14.86 2.13 6.91
N PHE A 533 -14.51 0.98 6.37
CA PHE A 533 -13.82 -0.06 7.13
C PHE A 533 -12.58 -0.58 6.39
N PRO A 534 -11.59 -1.12 7.12
CA PRO A 534 -10.37 -1.63 6.52
C PRO A 534 -10.64 -2.86 5.65
N MET A 535 -10.20 -2.80 4.39
CA MET A 535 -10.35 -3.89 3.43
C MET A 535 -9.18 -3.97 2.45
N LEU A 536 -8.96 -5.15 1.92
CA LEU A 536 -8.24 -5.40 0.68
C LEU A 536 -9.28 -5.43 -0.44
N ARG A 537 -9.20 -4.53 -1.40
CA ARG A 537 -10.08 -4.43 -2.56
C ARG A 537 -9.32 -4.79 -3.83
N ILE A 538 -9.97 -5.51 -4.72
CA ILE A 538 -9.45 -5.91 -6.03
C ILE A 538 -10.54 -5.62 -7.06
N SER A 539 -10.24 -4.78 -8.03
CA SER A 539 -11.15 -4.41 -9.12
C SER A 539 -10.37 -4.18 -10.41
N PRO A 540 -10.95 -4.42 -11.59
CA PRO A 540 -10.32 -4.04 -12.84
C PRO A 540 -10.34 -2.51 -12.98
N ASP A 541 -9.40 -2.01 -13.74
CA ASP A 541 -9.26 -0.60 -14.07
C ASP A 541 -10.29 -0.10 -15.11
N GLY A 542 -11.03 -1.01 -15.70
CA GLY A 542 -12.11 -0.76 -16.64
C GLY A 542 -12.86 -2.04 -16.95
N PRO A 543 -13.92 -1.97 -17.78
CA PRO A 543 -14.69 -3.16 -18.15
C PRO A 543 -13.80 -4.22 -18.81
N ILE A 544 -13.97 -5.47 -18.40
CA ILE A 544 -13.21 -6.61 -18.94
C ILE A 544 -14.01 -7.34 -20.01
N GLU A 545 -13.30 -7.81 -21.03
CA GLU A 545 -13.90 -8.68 -22.06
C GLU A 545 -13.45 -10.12 -21.87
N ILE A 546 -14.40 -11.01 -21.59
CA ILE A 546 -14.16 -12.45 -21.48
C ILE A 546 -14.40 -13.09 -22.86
N PRO A 547 -13.39 -13.74 -23.49
CA PRO A 547 -13.55 -14.36 -24.81
C PRO A 547 -14.77 -15.29 -24.87
N LEU A 548 -15.53 -15.22 -25.96
CA LEU A 548 -16.81 -15.90 -26.21
C LEU A 548 -17.99 -15.39 -25.36
N LEU A 549 -17.79 -15.13 -24.07
CA LEU A 549 -18.88 -14.75 -23.16
C LEU A 549 -19.32 -13.31 -23.39
N SER A 550 -18.37 -12.38 -23.56
CA SER A 550 -18.70 -10.97 -23.84
C SER A 550 -19.35 -10.73 -25.19
N LYS A 551 -19.23 -11.66 -26.14
CA LYS A 551 -19.99 -11.60 -27.40
C LYS A 551 -21.50 -11.76 -27.21
N ILE A 552 -21.92 -12.39 -26.12
CA ILE A 552 -23.35 -12.67 -25.80
C ILE A 552 -23.82 -11.75 -24.68
N LEU A 553 -23.02 -11.59 -23.64
CA LEU A 553 -23.39 -10.89 -22.41
C LEU A 553 -22.83 -9.46 -22.33
N GLY A 554 -22.04 -9.04 -23.34
CA GLY A 554 -21.37 -7.74 -23.31
C GLY A 554 -20.18 -7.69 -22.33
N PRO A 555 -19.64 -6.50 -22.05
CA PRO A 555 -18.52 -6.32 -21.13
C PRO A 555 -18.92 -6.66 -19.69
N PHE A 556 -17.91 -7.05 -18.91
CA PHE A 556 -18.04 -7.38 -17.49
C PHE A 556 -17.32 -6.35 -16.61
N ASP A 557 -17.85 -6.15 -15.42
CA ASP A 557 -17.19 -5.48 -14.30
C ASP A 557 -17.20 -6.41 -13.09
N VAL A 558 -16.06 -6.54 -12.41
CA VAL A 558 -15.87 -7.49 -11.31
C VAL A 558 -15.22 -6.78 -10.14
N GLU A 559 -15.82 -6.83 -8.98
CA GLU A 559 -15.24 -6.27 -7.77
C GLU A 559 -15.24 -7.30 -6.65
N GLN A 560 -14.12 -7.39 -5.94
CA GLN A 560 -13.95 -8.24 -4.78
C GLN A 560 -13.28 -7.47 -3.65
N PHE A 561 -13.70 -7.75 -2.42
CA PHE A 561 -13.01 -7.23 -1.25
C PHE A 561 -13.00 -8.23 -0.09
N TYR A 562 -12.00 -8.09 0.76
CA TYR A 562 -11.85 -8.76 2.04
C TYR A 562 -11.63 -7.70 3.11
N GLY A 563 -12.53 -7.61 4.06
CA GLY A 563 -12.44 -6.59 5.10
C GLY A 563 -12.72 -7.14 6.48
N ARG A 564 -12.61 -6.27 7.46
CA ARG A 564 -12.93 -6.56 8.84
C ARG A 564 -13.85 -5.50 9.38
N ILE A 565 -14.93 -5.92 10.02
CA ILE A 565 -15.94 -5.03 10.57
C ILE A 565 -15.78 -4.95 12.09
N ASP A 566 -15.71 -3.73 12.62
CA ASP A 566 -15.80 -3.47 14.04
C ASP A 566 -17.26 -3.13 14.44
N GLY A 567 -17.60 -3.36 15.71
CA GLY A 567 -18.92 -3.01 16.26
C GLY A 567 -20.06 -3.98 15.92
N HIS A 568 -19.81 -5.09 15.24
CA HIS A 568 -20.83 -6.10 14.97
C HIS A 568 -21.23 -6.82 16.27
N VAL A 569 -22.54 -6.91 16.52
CA VAL A 569 -23.09 -7.34 17.83
C VAL A 569 -23.16 -8.87 17.97
N GLY A 570 -23.43 -9.60 16.88
CA GLY A 570 -23.59 -11.06 16.92
C GLY A 570 -22.28 -11.81 17.08
N ALA A 571 -21.34 -11.60 16.16
CA ALA A 571 -19.95 -12.07 16.29
C ALA A 571 -19.04 -10.84 16.32
N SER A 572 -18.30 -10.66 17.42
CA SER A 572 -17.42 -9.49 17.52
C SER A 572 -16.30 -9.58 16.49
N GLN A 573 -16.10 -8.49 15.73
CA GLN A 573 -15.02 -8.35 14.75
C GLN A 573 -14.97 -9.46 13.68
N PRO A 574 -16.08 -9.74 12.95
CA PRO A 574 -16.06 -10.73 11.89
C PRO A 574 -15.28 -10.22 10.68
N TRP A 575 -14.81 -11.17 9.86
CA TRP A 575 -14.36 -10.86 8.52
C TRP A 575 -15.57 -10.75 7.60
N ILE A 576 -15.52 -9.82 6.66
CA ILE A 576 -16.49 -9.70 5.57
C ILE A 576 -15.78 -9.94 4.24
N TYR A 577 -16.34 -10.83 3.44
CA TYR A 577 -15.99 -11.02 2.05
C TYR A 577 -17.13 -10.49 1.17
N GLY A 578 -16.79 -9.72 0.16
CA GLY A 578 -17.72 -9.26 -0.85
C GLY A 578 -17.26 -9.60 -2.25
N GLN A 579 -18.22 -9.96 -3.09
CA GLN A 579 -18.03 -10.22 -4.52
C GLN A 579 -19.19 -9.64 -5.30
N LYS A 580 -18.87 -8.92 -6.37
CA LYS A 580 -19.86 -8.42 -7.32
C LYS A 580 -19.38 -8.67 -8.73
N ILE A 581 -20.29 -9.10 -9.59
CA ILE A 581 -20.07 -9.30 -11.02
C ILE A 581 -21.24 -8.61 -11.73
N SER A 582 -20.92 -7.66 -12.58
CA SER A 582 -21.89 -6.95 -13.42
C SER A 582 -21.59 -7.21 -14.90
N PHE A 583 -22.63 -7.20 -15.75
CA PHE A 583 -22.46 -7.32 -17.19
C PHE A 583 -23.59 -6.58 -17.93
N LYS A 584 -23.30 -6.15 -19.16
CA LYS A 584 -24.20 -5.35 -20.00
C LYS A 584 -24.47 -6.03 -21.34
N PRO A 585 -25.50 -6.88 -21.46
CA PRO A 585 -25.84 -7.51 -22.74
C PRO A 585 -26.34 -6.51 -23.78
N PHE A 586 -26.89 -5.38 -23.33
CA PHE A 586 -27.29 -4.25 -24.15
C PHE A 586 -26.86 -2.93 -23.51
N ARG A 587 -26.70 -1.90 -24.31
CA ARG A 587 -26.29 -0.56 -23.83
C ARG A 587 -27.18 0.01 -22.73
N SER A 588 -28.46 -0.34 -22.75
CA SER A 588 -29.48 0.16 -21.80
C SER A 588 -29.79 -0.79 -20.63
N LEU A 589 -29.11 -1.94 -20.55
CA LEU A 589 -29.46 -2.97 -19.55
C LEU A 589 -28.20 -3.51 -18.88
N GLU A 590 -28.11 -3.30 -17.56
CA GLU A 590 -27.08 -3.84 -16.69
C GLU A 590 -27.68 -4.90 -15.78
N PHE A 591 -27.06 -6.06 -15.74
CA PHE A 591 -27.29 -7.09 -14.72
C PHE A 591 -26.13 -7.15 -13.78
N ALA A 592 -26.43 -7.33 -12.50
CA ALA A 592 -25.41 -7.53 -11.49
C ALA A 592 -25.78 -8.65 -10.53
N TYR A 593 -24.81 -9.44 -10.17
CA TYR A 593 -24.87 -10.37 -9.05
C TYR A 593 -23.91 -9.89 -7.98
N GLY A 594 -24.41 -9.59 -6.80
CA GLY A 594 -23.62 -9.17 -5.65
C GLY A 594 -23.87 -10.07 -4.44
N ARG A 595 -22.82 -10.32 -3.69
CA ARG A 595 -22.86 -11.13 -2.48
C ARG A 595 -21.88 -10.61 -1.45
N THR A 596 -22.34 -10.55 -0.20
CA THR A 596 -21.48 -10.36 0.97
C THR A 596 -21.65 -11.54 1.92
N THR A 597 -20.57 -11.91 2.61
CA THR A 597 -20.57 -13.01 3.58
C THR A 597 -19.73 -12.62 4.79
N LEU A 598 -20.32 -12.76 5.98
CA LEU A 598 -19.59 -12.63 7.24
C LEU A 598 -18.98 -13.98 7.63
N ILE A 599 -17.73 -13.97 8.02
CA ILE A 599 -16.98 -15.18 8.32
C ILE A 599 -16.13 -14.98 9.56
N GLY A 600 -16.15 -15.95 10.47
CA GLY A 600 -15.32 -15.89 11.67
C GLY A 600 -15.79 -14.83 12.67
N GLY A 601 -14.85 -14.29 13.43
CA GLY A 601 -15.09 -13.37 14.54
C GLY A 601 -14.76 -14.01 15.89
N THR A 602 -14.94 -13.28 16.99
CA THR A 602 -14.64 -13.78 18.32
C THR A 602 -15.52 -15.01 18.63
N GLY A 603 -14.87 -16.13 18.94
CA GLY A 603 -15.57 -17.41 19.18
C GLY A 603 -15.84 -18.26 17.92
N HIS A 604 -15.65 -17.71 16.72
CA HIS A 604 -15.87 -18.39 15.44
C HIS A 604 -14.57 -18.38 14.61
N PRO A 605 -13.64 -19.32 14.79
CA PRO A 605 -12.34 -19.31 14.13
C PRO A 605 -12.49 -19.47 12.60
N LEU A 606 -11.73 -18.64 11.87
CA LEU A 606 -11.60 -18.77 10.42
C LEU A 606 -10.76 -20.02 10.10
N THR A 607 -11.37 -21.01 9.48
CA THR A 607 -10.67 -22.20 8.96
C THR A 607 -10.57 -22.11 7.43
N SER A 608 -9.54 -22.74 6.84
CA SER A 608 -9.40 -22.80 5.38
C SER A 608 -10.64 -23.39 4.70
N TYR A 609 -11.26 -24.40 5.32
CA TYR A 609 -12.50 -25.01 4.83
C TYR A 609 -13.65 -24.00 4.82
N ARG A 610 -13.91 -23.28 5.93
CA ARG A 610 -14.96 -22.26 6.01
C ARG A 610 -14.72 -21.13 5.03
N PHE A 611 -13.47 -20.71 4.88
CA PHE A 611 -13.08 -19.70 3.91
C PHE A 611 -13.41 -20.14 2.47
N VAL A 612 -12.94 -21.30 2.03
CA VAL A 612 -13.21 -21.82 0.69
C VAL A 612 -14.72 -22.10 0.49
N SER A 613 -15.40 -22.64 1.49
CA SER A 613 -16.85 -22.87 1.44
C SER A 613 -17.63 -21.56 1.27
N SER A 614 -17.17 -20.48 1.91
CA SER A 614 -17.79 -19.16 1.74
C SER A 614 -17.58 -18.61 0.33
N LEU A 615 -16.40 -18.82 -0.28
CA LEU A 615 -16.12 -18.40 -1.66
C LEU A 615 -17.09 -19.05 -2.67
N ILE A 616 -17.40 -20.32 -2.49
CA ILE A 616 -18.29 -21.09 -3.41
C ILE A 616 -19.77 -21.06 -2.99
N GLY A 617 -20.12 -20.26 -1.97
CA GLY A 617 -21.52 -20.11 -1.56
C GLY A 617 -22.08 -21.22 -0.67
N ARG A 618 -21.24 -22.13 -0.19
CA ARG A 618 -21.63 -23.15 0.79
C ARG A 618 -21.37 -22.62 2.20
N VAL A 619 -22.33 -21.93 2.76
CA VAL A 619 -22.33 -21.53 4.17
C VAL A 619 -23.39 -22.37 4.87
N ASP A 620 -23.03 -23.10 5.91
CA ASP A 620 -24.02 -23.81 6.72
C ASP A 620 -24.63 -22.80 7.72
N PRO A 621 -25.97 -22.50 7.60
CA PRO A 621 -26.61 -21.57 8.53
C PRO A 621 -26.66 -22.07 9.97
N ALA A 622 -26.43 -23.36 10.22
CA ALA A 622 -26.45 -23.95 11.55
C ALA A 622 -25.11 -23.82 12.31
N GLU A 623 -24.03 -23.39 11.64
CA GLU A 623 -22.71 -23.18 12.22
C GLU A 623 -22.31 -21.71 12.40
N ASN A 624 -23.21 -20.77 12.13
CA ASN A 624 -22.99 -19.34 12.32
C ASN A 624 -23.38 -18.87 13.73
#